data_2ad19c922dea6d1e25efc20b1660c5d4
#
_entry.id   2ad19c922dea6d1e25efc20b1660c5d4
#
_cell.length_a   1.000
_cell.length_b   1.000
_cell.length_c   1.000
_cell.angle_alpha   90.00
_cell.angle_beta   90.00
_cell.angle_gamma   90.00
#
_symmetry.space_group_name_H-M   'P 1'
#
loop_
_entity.id
_entity.type
_entity.pdbx_description
1 polymer ?
#
loop_
_entity_poly.entity_id
_entity_poly.type
_entity_poly.pdbx_seq_one_letter_code
_entity_poly.pdbx_strand_id
1 'polypeptide(L)'
;MASYPPMKLLSFFLEIMPLAGFFVGFELYGLFAAAMISVVLGVMVMGVNWIKTGRLARFALFSIVMSAGLTFAALYFNATVFIKIQPTIFNGIFASVLLGGLLVRKAMMREFFGTQFQLTPPTWFLLSRRWGVFFLCLAIANELVWRNASDAGWVAFKTFVAAPASALFMMAQLPLTLRGRITNDGPVQEKPSGLERRS
;
A
#
# COMPACT_ATOMS: atom_id res chain seq x y z
N MET A 1 12.29 13.22 24.66
CA MET A 1 11.52 13.77 23.52
C MET A 1 12.04 13.10 22.26
N ALA A 2 11.34 12.13 21.71
CA ALA A 2 11.71 11.49 20.45
C ALA A 2 11.34 12.46 19.31
N SER A 3 12.33 13.03 18.64
CA SER A 3 12.12 13.85 17.45
C SER A 3 11.65 12.96 16.32
N TYR A 4 10.36 13.02 15.99
CA TYR A 4 9.85 12.47 14.74
C TYR A 4 10.59 13.16 13.59
N PRO A 5 11.21 12.42 12.65
CA PRO A 5 11.77 13.07 11.48
C PRO A 5 10.63 13.77 10.74
N PRO A 6 10.81 15.01 10.28
CA PRO A 6 9.79 15.71 9.52
C PRO A 6 9.41 14.83 8.32
N MET A 7 8.11 14.52 8.18
CA MET A 7 7.59 13.91 6.96
C MET A 7 8.02 14.83 5.83
N LYS A 8 8.98 14.37 5.02
CA LYS A 8 9.52 15.18 3.94
C LYS A 8 8.38 15.32 2.93
N LEU A 9 7.73 16.48 2.91
CA LEU A 9 6.70 16.86 1.93
C LEU A 9 7.07 16.39 0.52
N LEU A 10 8.36 16.49 0.18
CA LEU A 10 8.90 15.99 -1.07
C LEU A 10 8.65 14.49 -1.30
N SER A 11 8.78 13.62 -0.27
CA SER A 11 8.53 12.18 -0.41
C SER A 11 7.04 11.91 -0.68
N PHE A 12 6.16 12.64 -0.02
CA PHE A 12 4.72 12.55 -0.25
C PHE A 12 4.35 12.98 -1.68
N PHE A 13 4.89 14.10 -2.16
CA PHE A 13 4.65 14.54 -3.55
C PHE A 13 5.20 13.54 -4.57
N LEU A 14 6.37 12.95 -4.33
CA LEU A 14 6.92 11.93 -5.21
C LEU A 14 6.04 10.68 -5.29
N GLU A 15 5.41 10.27 -4.18
CA GLU A 15 4.54 9.10 -4.14
C GLU A 15 3.20 9.32 -4.87
N ILE A 16 2.66 10.54 -4.86
CA ILE A 16 1.41 10.89 -5.56
C ILE A 16 1.64 11.17 -7.05
N MET A 17 2.86 11.55 -7.44
CA MET A 17 3.18 11.98 -8.80
C MET A 17 2.75 11.00 -9.90
N PRO A 18 2.91 9.66 -9.78
CA PRO A 18 2.43 8.73 -10.80
C PRO A 18 0.92 8.72 -10.96
N LEU A 19 0.15 8.88 -9.86
CA LEU A 19 -1.31 8.96 -9.90
C LEU A 19 -1.78 10.27 -10.53
N ALA A 20 -1.19 11.39 -10.12
CA ALA A 20 -1.49 12.70 -10.70
C ALA A 20 -1.13 12.73 -12.19
N GLY A 21 0.03 12.20 -12.58
CA GLY A 21 0.46 12.09 -13.97
C GLY A 21 -0.46 11.19 -14.79
N PHE A 22 -0.97 10.10 -14.20
CA PHE A 22 -1.98 9.27 -14.85
C PHE A 22 -3.26 10.05 -15.14
N PHE A 23 -3.78 10.80 -14.16
CA PHE A 23 -5.01 11.58 -14.34
C PHE A 23 -4.83 12.68 -15.37
N VAL A 24 -3.80 13.51 -15.27
CA VAL A 24 -3.50 14.56 -16.22
C VAL A 24 -3.24 14.00 -17.62
N GLY A 25 -2.48 12.91 -17.71
CA GLY A 25 -2.22 12.23 -18.98
C GLY A 25 -3.49 11.69 -19.65
N PHE A 26 -4.45 11.21 -18.84
CA PHE A 26 -5.74 10.76 -19.34
C PHE A 26 -6.57 11.92 -19.93
N GLU A 27 -6.67 13.02 -19.21
CA GLU A 27 -7.43 14.21 -19.67
C GLU A 27 -6.86 14.82 -20.97
N LEU A 28 -5.53 14.78 -21.13
CA LEU A 28 -4.87 15.40 -22.29
C LEU A 28 -4.72 14.45 -23.48
N TYR A 29 -4.45 13.18 -23.25
CA TYR A 29 -3.97 12.24 -24.29
C TYR A 29 -4.67 10.88 -24.28
N GLY A 30 -5.63 10.66 -23.37
CA GLY A 30 -6.37 9.41 -23.23
C GLY A 30 -5.63 8.31 -22.46
N LEU A 31 -6.28 7.13 -22.35
CA LEU A 31 -5.92 6.09 -21.39
C LEU A 31 -4.55 5.44 -21.64
N PHE A 32 -4.16 5.24 -22.90
CA PHE A 32 -2.86 4.65 -23.24
C PHE A 32 -1.69 5.57 -22.83
N ALA A 33 -1.80 6.86 -23.16
CA ALA A 33 -0.79 7.84 -22.77
C ALA A 33 -0.72 8.01 -21.25
N ALA A 34 -1.86 8.02 -20.56
CA ALA A 34 -1.93 8.06 -19.11
C ALA A 34 -1.17 6.90 -18.47
N ALA A 35 -1.36 5.67 -18.97
CA ALA A 35 -0.66 4.49 -18.48
C ALA A 35 0.86 4.59 -18.70
N MET A 36 1.30 5.02 -19.88
CA MET A 36 2.72 5.23 -20.18
C MET A 36 3.35 6.30 -19.27
N ILE A 37 2.70 7.45 -19.11
CA ILE A 37 3.16 8.54 -18.23
C ILE A 37 3.29 8.03 -16.80
N SER A 38 2.29 7.30 -16.29
CA SER A 38 2.31 6.75 -14.93
C SER A 38 3.47 5.75 -14.72
N VAL A 39 3.74 4.88 -15.70
CA VAL A 39 4.88 3.95 -15.65
C VAL A 39 6.21 4.70 -15.63
N VAL A 40 6.40 5.66 -16.52
CA VAL A 40 7.63 6.47 -16.58
C VAL A 40 7.87 7.21 -15.26
N LEU A 41 6.84 7.86 -14.73
CA LEU A 41 6.92 8.55 -13.44
C LEU A 41 7.20 7.57 -12.29
N GLY A 42 6.60 6.37 -12.31
CA GLY A 42 6.89 5.31 -11.34
C GLY A 42 8.36 4.86 -11.36
N VAL A 43 8.92 4.66 -12.56
CA VAL A 43 10.35 4.34 -12.73
C VAL A 43 11.24 5.46 -12.20
N MET A 44 10.91 6.72 -12.52
CA MET A 44 11.66 7.88 -12.01
C MET A 44 11.63 7.96 -10.48
N VAL A 45 10.46 7.81 -9.86
CA VAL A 45 10.32 7.80 -8.40
C VAL A 45 11.11 6.66 -7.77
N MET A 46 11.04 5.46 -8.36
CA MET A 46 11.83 4.32 -7.90
C MET A 46 13.34 4.59 -8.00
N GLY A 47 13.80 5.16 -9.12
CA GLY A 47 15.21 5.52 -9.32
C GLY A 47 15.70 6.54 -8.30
N VAL A 48 14.91 7.60 -8.04
CA VAL A 48 15.21 8.60 -7.01
C VAL A 48 15.29 7.96 -5.62
N ASN A 49 14.36 7.08 -5.29
CA ASN A 49 14.37 6.38 -4.00
C ASN A 49 15.57 5.43 -3.89
N TRP A 50 15.93 4.73 -4.95
CA TRP A 50 17.11 3.86 -4.97
C TRP A 50 18.40 4.66 -4.76
N ILE A 51 18.59 5.78 -5.46
CA ILE A 51 19.77 6.67 -5.30
C ILE A 51 19.85 7.19 -3.87
N LYS A 52 18.72 7.55 -3.24
CA LYS A 52 18.68 8.10 -1.88
C LYS A 52 18.90 7.07 -0.77
N THR A 53 18.40 5.85 -0.95
CA THR A 53 18.37 4.83 0.11
C THR A 53 19.37 3.69 -0.11
N GLY A 54 19.94 3.56 -1.31
CA GLY A 54 20.79 2.44 -1.70
C GLY A 54 20.04 1.09 -1.73
N ARG A 55 18.71 1.09 -1.54
CA ARG A 55 17.88 -0.12 -1.47
C ARG A 55 16.79 -0.09 -2.52
N LEU A 56 16.71 -1.17 -3.29
CA LEU A 56 15.61 -1.36 -4.24
C LEU A 56 14.42 -1.99 -3.50
N ALA A 57 13.31 -1.26 -3.44
CA ALA A 57 12.09 -1.79 -2.87
C ALA A 57 11.53 -2.87 -3.80
N ARG A 58 11.65 -4.15 -3.40
CA ARG A 58 11.21 -5.32 -4.21
C ARG A 58 9.75 -5.21 -4.65
N PHE A 59 8.89 -4.66 -3.78
CA PHE A 59 7.49 -4.44 -4.09
C PHE A 59 7.29 -3.37 -5.18
N ALA A 60 8.02 -2.25 -5.11
CA ALA A 60 7.96 -1.20 -6.13
C ALA A 60 8.44 -1.74 -7.50
N LEU A 61 9.53 -2.51 -7.51
CA LEU A 61 10.02 -3.16 -8.72
C LEU A 61 8.96 -4.09 -9.33
N PHE A 62 8.37 -4.99 -8.52
CA PHE A 62 7.30 -5.87 -8.98
C PHE A 62 6.11 -5.09 -9.56
N SER A 63 5.68 -4.02 -8.86
CA SER A 63 4.57 -3.18 -9.31
C SER A 63 4.85 -2.50 -10.64
N ILE A 64 6.05 -1.97 -10.83
CA ILE A 64 6.45 -1.30 -12.07
C ILE A 64 6.56 -2.29 -13.22
N VAL A 65 7.19 -3.45 -13.01
CA VAL A 65 7.32 -4.49 -14.03
C VAL A 65 5.96 -4.99 -14.49
N MET A 66 5.06 -5.25 -13.55
CA MET A 66 3.68 -5.66 -13.85
C MET A 66 2.93 -4.56 -14.61
N SER A 67 3.01 -3.32 -14.14
CA SER A 67 2.36 -2.17 -14.78
C SER A 67 2.90 -1.93 -16.19
N ALA A 68 4.22 -1.98 -16.39
CA ALA A 68 4.85 -1.84 -17.69
C ALA A 68 4.45 -2.98 -18.63
N GLY A 69 4.44 -4.23 -18.16
CA GLY A 69 4.03 -5.38 -18.94
C GLY A 69 2.58 -5.29 -19.42
N LEU A 70 1.65 -4.92 -18.52
CA LEU A 70 0.24 -4.74 -18.87
C LEU A 70 0.03 -3.52 -19.78
N THR A 71 0.77 -2.43 -19.58
CA THR A 71 0.74 -1.27 -20.48
C THR A 71 1.26 -1.63 -21.86
N PHE A 72 2.37 -2.38 -21.95
CA PHE A 72 2.89 -2.89 -23.21
C PHE A 72 1.87 -3.80 -23.92
N ALA A 73 1.25 -4.74 -23.21
CA ALA A 73 0.17 -5.56 -23.75
C ALA A 73 -1.01 -4.73 -24.25
N ALA A 74 -1.40 -3.69 -23.50
CA ALA A 74 -2.47 -2.78 -23.91
C ALA A 74 -2.15 -2.08 -25.24
N LEU A 75 -0.92 -1.61 -25.42
CA LEU A 75 -0.47 -0.98 -26.67
C LEU A 75 -0.37 -1.97 -27.82
N TYR A 76 0.22 -3.15 -27.56
CA TYR A 76 0.43 -4.16 -28.59
C TYR A 76 -0.89 -4.71 -29.14
N PHE A 77 -1.85 -4.99 -28.25
CA PHE A 77 -3.17 -5.50 -28.63
C PHE A 77 -4.19 -4.38 -28.90
N ASN A 78 -3.80 -3.12 -28.76
CA ASN A 78 -4.69 -1.95 -28.84
C ASN A 78 -5.96 -2.12 -27.96
N ALA A 79 -5.79 -2.62 -26.74
CA ALA A 79 -6.89 -2.99 -25.83
C ALA A 79 -6.69 -2.41 -24.42
N THR A 80 -7.54 -1.44 -24.04
CA THR A 80 -7.49 -0.77 -22.74
C THR A 80 -7.76 -1.70 -21.56
N VAL A 81 -8.31 -2.87 -21.79
CA VAL A 81 -8.61 -3.88 -20.76
C VAL A 81 -7.38 -4.24 -19.93
N PHE A 82 -6.19 -4.32 -20.53
CA PHE A 82 -4.96 -4.66 -19.82
C PHE A 82 -4.55 -3.59 -18.78
N ILE A 83 -4.91 -2.32 -19.03
CA ILE A 83 -4.71 -1.23 -18.07
C ILE A 83 -5.75 -1.32 -16.95
N LYS A 84 -7.01 -1.56 -17.31
CA LYS A 84 -8.13 -1.55 -16.36
C LYS A 84 -8.16 -2.76 -15.44
N ILE A 85 -7.69 -3.92 -15.88
CA ILE A 85 -7.65 -5.14 -15.07
C ILE A 85 -6.50 -5.13 -14.04
N GLN A 86 -5.50 -4.28 -14.23
CA GLN A 86 -4.33 -4.23 -13.35
C GLN A 86 -4.71 -4.08 -11.86
N PRO A 87 -5.59 -3.16 -11.43
CA PRO A 87 -5.99 -3.07 -10.02
C PRO A 87 -6.69 -4.34 -9.52
N THR A 88 -7.47 -5.02 -10.36
CA THR A 88 -8.10 -6.31 -10.00
C THR A 88 -7.04 -7.36 -9.69
N ILE A 89 -6.02 -7.49 -10.54
CA ILE A 89 -4.93 -8.47 -10.35
C ILE A 89 -4.17 -8.17 -9.05
N PHE A 90 -3.72 -6.94 -8.85
CA PHE A 90 -2.96 -6.57 -7.65
C PHE A 90 -3.77 -6.78 -6.38
N ASN A 91 -4.96 -6.20 -6.31
CA ASN A 91 -5.82 -6.34 -5.13
C ASN A 91 -6.23 -7.80 -4.90
N GLY A 92 -6.50 -8.56 -5.97
CA GLY A 92 -6.82 -9.99 -5.90
C GLY A 92 -5.66 -10.82 -5.34
N ILE A 93 -4.42 -10.59 -5.78
CA ILE A 93 -3.23 -11.25 -5.25
C ILE A 93 -3.07 -10.94 -3.75
N PHE A 94 -3.15 -9.66 -3.37
CA PHE A 94 -3.01 -9.28 -1.95
C PHE A 94 -4.13 -9.86 -1.10
N ALA A 95 -5.37 -9.79 -1.56
CA ALA A 95 -6.51 -10.40 -0.88
C ALA A 95 -6.28 -11.91 -0.68
N SER A 96 -5.88 -12.62 -1.74
CA SER A 96 -5.63 -14.06 -1.70
C SER A 96 -4.50 -14.44 -0.74
N VAL A 97 -3.40 -13.69 -0.75
CA VAL A 97 -2.27 -13.92 0.16
C VAL A 97 -2.66 -13.66 1.61
N LEU A 98 -3.33 -12.52 1.88
CA LEU A 98 -3.69 -12.14 3.26
C LEU A 98 -4.77 -13.05 3.83
N LEU A 99 -5.85 -13.32 3.09
CA LEU A 99 -6.95 -14.18 3.53
C LEU A 99 -6.55 -15.66 3.51
N GLY A 100 -5.84 -16.11 2.47
CA GLY A 100 -5.30 -17.47 2.39
C GLY A 100 -4.33 -17.78 3.53
N GLY A 101 -3.49 -16.81 3.91
CA GLY A 101 -2.62 -16.93 5.08
C GLY A 101 -3.39 -17.19 6.37
N LEU A 102 -4.56 -16.56 6.54
CA LEU A 102 -5.41 -16.79 7.72
C LEU A 102 -5.97 -18.22 7.79
N LEU A 103 -6.27 -18.84 6.64
CA LEU A 103 -6.74 -20.24 6.59
C LEU A 103 -5.67 -21.21 7.13
N VAL A 104 -4.39 -20.91 6.91
CA VAL A 104 -3.27 -21.68 7.45
C VAL A 104 -2.73 -21.10 8.77
N ARG A 105 -3.51 -20.30 9.46
CA ARG A 105 -3.18 -19.65 10.74
C ARG A 105 -1.91 -18.80 10.73
N LYS A 106 -1.59 -18.19 9.59
CA LYS A 106 -0.46 -17.26 9.43
C LYS A 106 -0.97 -15.84 9.16
N ALA A 107 -0.52 -14.89 9.97
CA ALA A 107 -0.82 -13.47 9.75
C ALA A 107 0.18 -12.89 8.74
N MET A 108 -0.15 -12.92 7.45
CA MET A 108 0.77 -12.50 6.38
C MET A 108 1.19 -11.02 6.46
N MET A 109 0.38 -10.15 7.08
CA MET A 109 0.80 -8.76 7.36
C MET A 109 2.06 -8.72 8.23
N ARG A 110 2.26 -9.68 9.14
CA ARG A 110 3.48 -9.79 9.94
C ARG A 110 4.70 -10.13 9.09
N GLU A 111 4.57 -10.99 8.11
CA GLU A 111 5.66 -11.36 7.20
C GLU A 111 6.12 -10.15 6.35
N PHE A 112 5.19 -9.27 5.97
CA PHE A 112 5.51 -8.09 5.19
C PHE A 112 6.03 -6.91 6.03
N PHE A 113 5.49 -6.70 7.23
CA PHE A 113 5.72 -5.49 8.02
C PHE A 113 6.29 -5.75 9.42
N GLY A 114 6.55 -7.00 9.79
CA GLY A 114 7.02 -7.37 11.13
C GLY A 114 8.40 -6.81 11.50
N THR A 115 9.22 -6.44 10.50
CA THR A 115 10.50 -5.76 10.73
C THR A 115 10.35 -4.26 11.03
N GLN A 116 9.21 -3.67 10.67
CA GLN A 116 8.93 -2.24 10.81
C GLN A 116 8.10 -1.95 12.07
N PHE A 117 7.22 -2.89 12.42
CA PHE A 117 6.29 -2.75 13.54
C PHE A 117 6.34 -3.98 14.45
N GLN A 118 6.43 -3.74 15.75
CA GLN A 118 6.29 -4.80 16.76
C GLN A 118 4.87 -4.73 17.32
N LEU A 119 4.01 -5.65 16.85
CA LEU A 119 2.61 -5.73 17.26
C LEU A 119 2.30 -7.08 17.87
N THR A 120 1.28 -7.13 18.73
CA THR A 120 0.79 -8.38 19.31
C THR A 120 0.25 -9.34 18.25
N PRO A 121 0.37 -10.67 18.44
CA PRO A 121 -0.15 -11.64 17.48
C PRO A 121 -1.62 -11.43 17.11
N PRO A 122 -2.58 -11.17 18.04
CA PRO A 122 -3.97 -10.90 17.67
C PRO A 122 -4.13 -9.69 16.75
N THR A 123 -3.33 -8.63 16.96
CA THR A 123 -3.35 -7.44 16.11
C THR A 123 -2.92 -7.76 14.68
N TRP A 124 -1.89 -8.59 14.50
CA TRP A 124 -1.45 -9.02 13.17
C TRP A 124 -2.52 -9.81 12.43
N PHE A 125 -3.21 -10.73 13.11
CA PHE A 125 -4.33 -11.49 12.52
C PHE A 125 -5.48 -10.57 12.12
N LEU A 126 -5.85 -9.61 12.98
CA LEU A 126 -6.92 -8.67 12.70
C LEU A 126 -6.58 -7.74 11.54
N LEU A 127 -5.34 -7.24 11.47
CA LEU A 127 -4.86 -6.44 10.34
C LEU A 127 -4.87 -7.25 9.04
N SER A 128 -4.36 -8.50 9.05
CA SER A 128 -4.38 -9.38 7.87
C SER A 128 -5.80 -9.59 7.35
N ARG A 129 -6.76 -9.81 8.24
CA ARG A 129 -8.18 -9.97 7.87
C ARG A 129 -8.76 -8.69 7.27
N ARG A 130 -8.59 -7.54 7.95
CA ARG A 130 -9.15 -6.26 7.50
C ARG A 130 -8.59 -5.83 6.15
N TRP A 131 -7.27 -5.87 5.99
CA TRP A 131 -6.62 -5.56 4.72
C TRP A 131 -6.98 -6.54 3.61
N GLY A 132 -7.04 -7.84 3.92
CA GLY A 132 -7.45 -8.86 2.95
C GLY A 132 -8.87 -8.66 2.43
N VAL A 133 -9.83 -8.37 3.33
CA VAL A 133 -11.22 -8.06 2.94
C VAL A 133 -11.27 -6.74 2.15
N PHE A 134 -10.54 -5.72 2.56
CA PHE A 134 -10.51 -4.44 1.85
C PHE A 134 -9.99 -4.59 0.42
N PHE A 135 -8.88 -5.30 0.22
CA PHE A 135 -8.34 -5.58 -1.12
C PHE A 135 -9.31 -6.42 -1.96
N LEU A 136 -10.00 -7.39 -1.35
CA LEU A 136 -11.03 -8.14 -2.06
C LEU A 136 -12.17 -7.23 -2.54
N CYS A 137 -12.65 -6.34 -1.68
CA CYS A 137 -13.66 -5.35 -2.05
C CYS A 137 -13.19 -4.43 -3.18
N LEU A 138 -11.95 -3.95 -3.13
CA LEU A 138 -11.38 -3.13 -4.20
C LEU A 138 -11.24 -3.90 -5.52
N ALA A 139 -10.84 -5.18 -5.48
CA ALA A 139 -10.76 -6.02 -6.68
C ALA A 139 -12.13 -6.20 -7.32
N ILE A 140 -13.15 -6.54 -6.53
CA ILE A 140 -14.53 -6.70 -7.00
C ILE A 140 -15.08 -5.37 -7.52
N ALA A 141 -14.89 -4.27 -6.80
CA ALA A 141 -15.35 -2.95 -7.22
C ALA A 141 -14.70 -2.52 -8.54
N ASN A 142 -13.38 -2.72 -8.68
CA ASN A 142 -12.69 -2.43 -9.94
C ASN A 142 -13.26 -3.26 -11.10
N GLU A 143 -13.49 -4.56 -10.86
CA GLU A 143 -14.04 -5.48 -11.88
C GLU A 143 -15.43 -5.04 -12.35
N LEU A 144 -16.29 -4.65 -11.42
CA LEU A 144 -17.62 -4.15 -11.73
C LEU A 144 -17.57 -2.82 -12.50
N VAL A 145 -16.70 -1.90 -12.08
CA VAL A 145 -16.63 -0.57 -12.70
C VAL A 145 -16.07 -0.66 -14.11
N TRP A 146 -14.94 -1.33 -14.33
CA TRP A 146 -14.33 -1.34 -15.66
C TRP A 146 -15.17 -2.10 -16.70
N ARG A 147 -16.01 -3.04 -16.28
CA ARG A 147 -16.93 -3.77 -17.18
C ARG A 147 -18.16 -2.96 -17.55
N ASN A 148 -18.59 -2.03 -16.70
CA ASN A 148 -19.89 -1.34 -16.87
C ASN A 148 -19.74 0.17 -17.11
N ALA A 149 -18.54 0.75 -16.90
CA ALA A 149 -18.29 2.18 -17.08
C ALA A 149 -17.42 2.46 -18.31
N SER A 150 -17.51 3.68 -18.81
CA SER A 150 -16.57 4.21 -19.81
C SER A 150 -15.15 4.33 -19.23
N ASP A 151 -14.15 4.58 -20.10
CA ASP A 151 -12.76 4.82 -19.67
C ASP A 151 -12.70 6.00 -18.70
N ALA A 152 -13.42 7.10 -18.99
CA ALA A 152 -13.50 8.26 -18.10
C ALA A 152 -14.15 7.90 -16.75
N GLY A 153 -15.24 7.13 -16.75
CA GLY A 153 -15.88 6.65 -15.52
C GLY A 153 -14.95 5.78 -14.67
N TRP A 154 -14.18 4.90 -15.30
CA TRP A 154 -13.20 4.06 -14.60
C TRP A 154 -12.05 4.90 -14.00
N VAL A 155 -11.52 5.88 -14.75
CA VAL A 155 -10.48 6.80 -14.26
C VAL A 155 -11.00 7.63 -13.09
N ALA A 156 -12.23 8.17 -13.20
CA ALA A 156 -12.87 8.88 -12.10
C ALA A 156 -13.02 8.01 -10.85
N PHE A 157 -13.49 6.76 -10.99
CA PHE A 157 -13.56 5.81 -9.90
C PHE A 157 -12.19 5.57 -9.26
N LYS A 158 -11.17 5.28 -10.05
CA LYS A 158 -9.80 5.04 -9.55
C LYS A 158 -9.27 6.22 -8.75
N THR A 159 -9.47 7.45 -9.27
CA THR A 159 -8.89 8.68 -8.71
C THR A 159 -9.69 9.21 -7.52
N PHE A 160 -11.02 9.25 -7.65
CA PHE A 160 -11.87 9.94 -6.66
C PHE A 160 -12.59 8.99 -5.69
N VAL A 161 -12.58 7.69 -5.94
CA VAL A 161 -13.21 6.71 -5.03
C VAL A 161 -12.16 5.76 -4.46
N ALA A 162 -11.46 5.00 -5.29
CA ALA A 162 -10.56 3.95 -4.82
C ALA A 162 -9.34 4.51 -4.06
N ALA A 163 -8.71 5.58 -4.57
CA ALA A 163 -7.54 6.17 -3.92
C ALA A 163 -7.90 6.84 -2.57
N PRO A 164 -8.93 7.71 -2.47
CA PRO A 164 -9.36 8.25 -1.17
C PRO A 164 -9.85 7.17 -0.20
N ALA A 165 -10.61 6.17 -0.66
CA ALA A 165 -11.05 5.07 0.18
C ALA A 165 -9.86 4.30 0.78
N SER A 166 -8.79 4.08 0.00
CA SER A 166 -7.56 3.44 0.47
C SER A 166 -6.86 4.27 1.54
N ALA A 167 -6.78 5.59 1.34
CA ALA A 167 -6.19 6.50 2.32
C ALA A 167 -7.01 6.53 3.63
N LEU A 168 -8.33 6.63 3.55
CA LEU A 168 -9.22 6.61 4.70
C LEU A 168 -9.16 5.27 5.44
N PHE A 169 -9.16 4.16 4.70
CA PHE A 169 -9.03 2.83 5.30
C PHE A 169 -7.69 2.68 6.04
N MET A 170 -6.58 3.13 5.44
CA MET A 170 -5.26 3.12 6.09
C MET A 170 -5.28 3.94 7.39
N MET A 171 -5.84 5.15 7.37
CA MET A 171 -5.98 5.97 8.57
C MET A 171 -6.84 5.28 9.65
N ALA A 172 -7.92 4.62 9.26
CA ALA A 172 -8.79 3.88 10.18
C ALA A 172 -8.08 2.68 10.86
N GLN A 173 -6.96 2.19 10.30
CA GLN A 173 -6.15 1.13 10.95
C GLN A 173 -5.16 1.67 11.98
N LEU A 174 -4.87 2.98 11.99
CA LEU A 174 -3.89 3.58 12.93
C LEU A 174 -4.24 3.32 14.40
N PRO A 175 -5.48 3.51 14.89
CA PRO A 175 -5.81 3.24 16.28
C PRO A 175 -5.56 1.79 16.68
N LEU A 176 -5.89 0.84 15.79
CA LEU A 176 -5.64 -0.58 16.02
C LEU A 176 -4.13 -0.88 16.10
N THR A 177 -3.35 -0.31 15.18
CA THR A 177 -1.90 -0.47 15.13
C THR A 177 -1.22 0.12 16.37
N LEU A 178 -1.65 1.31 16.82
CA LEU A 178 -1.11 1.96 18.00
C LEU A 178 -1.43 1.18 19.29
N ARG A 179 -2.66 0.71 19.44
CA ARG A 179 -3.09 -0.09 20.62
C ARG A 179 -2.42 -1.47 20.67
N GLY A 180 -2.13 -2.04 19.50
CA GLY A 180 -1.49 -3.35 19.41
C GLY A 180 0.04 -3.32 19.49
N ARG A 181 0.66 -2.14 19.67
CA ARG A 181 2.10 -1.99 19.71
C ARG A 181 2.67 -2.59 20.98
N ILE A 182 3.72 -3.41 20.86
CA ILE A 182 4.47 -3.93 22.00
C ILE A 182 5.43 -2.82 22.44
N THR A 183 5.13 -2.16 23.56
CA THR A 183 6.06 -1.23 24.22
C THR A 183 7.01 -2.07 25.08
N ASN A 184 8.31 -1.95 24.84
CA ASN A 184 9.34 -2.53 25.72
C ASN A 184 9.50 -1.68 26.99
N ASP A 185 8.41 -1.42 27.70
CA ASP A 185 8.49 -1.01 29.10
C ASP A 185 8.77 -2.29 29.88
N GLY A 186 10.05 -2.59 30.03
CA GLY A 186 10.49 -3.62 30.97
C GLY A 186 9.89 -3.33 32.35
N PRO A 187 9.66 -4.36 33.17
CA PRO A 187 9.12 -4.13 34.51
C PRO A 187 9.98 -3.09 35.21
N VAL A 188 9.33 -2.02 35.67
CA VAL A 188 9.95 -1.05 36.56
C VAL A 188 10.56 -1.88 37.71
N GLN A 189 11.89 -1.99 37.72
CA GLN A 189 12.57 -2.55 38.86
C GLN A 189 12.24 -1.65 40.04
N GLU A 190 11.31 -2.10 40.85
CA GLU A 190 11.04 -1.55 42.16
C GLU A 190 12.37 -1.61 42.91
N LYS A 191 13.02 -0.47 43.04
CA LYS A 191 14.25 -0.32 43.81
C LYS A 191 13.93 -0.78 45.22
N PRO A 192 14.59 -1.84 45.75
CA PRO A 192 14.29 -2.26 47.10
C PRO A 192 14.54 -1.10 48.04
N SER A 193 13.47 -0.67 48.71
CA SER A 193 13.56 0.34 49.78
C SER A 193 14.53 -0.16 50.82
N GLY A 194 15.69 0.50 50.90
CA GLY A 194 16.69 0.20 51.93
C GLY A 194 16.08 0.40 53.31
N LEU A 195 15.72 -0.69 53.94
CA LEU A 195 15.58 -0.74 55.39
C LEU A 195 17.03 -0.84 55.96
N GLU A 196 17.64 0.31 56.18
CA GLU A 196 18.72 0.43 57.14
C GLU A 196 18.22 -0.03 58.50
N ARG A 197 18.63 -1.24 58.89
CA ARG A 197 18.63 -1.60 60.32
C ARG A 197 19.78 -0.89 60.97
N ARG A 198 19.48 0.16 61.71
CA ARG A 198 20.36 0.60 62.82
C ARG A 198 20.28 -0.42 63.94
N SER A 199 21.40 -0.93 64.33
CA SER A 199 21.71 -1.42 65.70
C SER A 199 23.24 -1.48 65.86
#